data_cf6cb961aaa43a0e473f08731d5ea5ad
#
_entry.id   cf6cb961aaa43a0e473f08731d5ea5ad
#
_cell.length_a   1.000
_cell.length_b   1.000
_cell.length_c   1.000
_cell.angle_alpha   90.00
_cell.angle_beta   90.00
_cell.angle_gamma   90.00
#
_symmetry.space_group_name_H-M   'P 1'
#
loop_
_entity.id
_entity.type
_entity.pdbx_description
1 polymer ?
#
loop_
_entity_poly.entity_id
_entity_poly.type
_entity_poly.pdbx_seq_one_letter_code
_entity_poly.pdbx_strand_id
1 'polypeptide(L)'
;MNSWFMRVVFLLLAFPLTVQASTLRYAVTNESWEPYWIFRDGQVSGILSDVMQALDTQLEVTLEADTPQPPLRAQKYFREGLVQLECCVDIEWRTDPEQVKVSLWSDPLMSSEEVIIFPPGRQFAFAKLQDLQGRTISTVRGYGYAGSQYFARVDSPNSTAQLNSVALGRAEAGIIDRLELAYLLASHPEIGGRAVKIEQGPVVNRSELRIRLHSSRAEMLQPLNAAIARIRADGTLSKIVQRYTQPVRPQLNPSAISSSNR
;
A
#
# COMPACT_ATOMS: atom_id res chain seq x y z
N MET A 1 66.15 35.77 40.27
CA MET A 1 64.78 36.16 39.86
C MET A 1 64.32 35.17 38.81
N ASN A 2 63.55 34.13 39.22
CA ASN A 2 63.13 33.07 38.39
C ASN A 2 61.68 33.30 37.99
N SER A 3 61.39 33.57 36.73
CA SER A 3 60.00 33.67 36.22
C SER A 3 59.57 32.31 35.68
N TRP A 4 58.66 31.68 36.37
CA TRP A 4 58.08 30.42 36.02
C TRP A 4 56.86 30.67 35.08
N PHE A 5 57.02 30.44 33.78
CA PHE A 5 55.90 30.46 32.79
C PHE A 5 55.06 29.18 32.91
N MET A 6 53.88 29.32 33.49
CA MET A 6 52.87 28.25 33.57
C MET A 6 52.15 28.17 32.23
N ARG A 7 52.48 27.15 31.41
CA ARG A 7 51.76 26.83 30.16
C ARG A 7 50.43 26.08 30.51
N VAL A 8 49.32 26.78 30.41
CA VAL A 8 48.00 26.18 30.49
C VAL A 8 47.71 25.50 29.16
N VAL A 9 47.74 24.16 29.12
CA VAL A 9 47.30 23.38 27.98
C VAL A 9 45.80 23.24 28.03
N PHE A 10 45.09 23.94 27.16
CA PHE A 10 43.64 23.74 26.97
C PHE A 10 43.43 22.45 26.21
N LEU A 11 43.02 21.36 26.89
CA LEU A 11 42.58 20.12 26.30
C LEU A 11 41.15 20.36 25.79
N LEU A 12 41.01 20.61 24.49
CA LEU A 12 39.70 20.59 23.81
C LEU A 12 39.20 19.14 23.80
N LEU A 13 38.32 18.79 24.73
CA LEU A 13 37.52 17.58 24.70
C LEU A 13 36.54 17.69 23.56
N ALA A 14 36.87 17.09 22.40
CA ALA A 14 35.95 16.86 21.32
C ALA A 14 34.92 15.80 21.77
N PHE A 15 33.76 16.25 22.26
CA PHE A 15 32.60 15.37 22.43
C PHE A 15 32.11 14.92 21.05
N PRO A 16 32.06 13.61 20.78
CA PRO A 16 31.41 13.15 19.57
C PRO A 16 29.94 13.54 19.69
N LEU A 17 29.47 14.43 18.82
CA LEU A 17 28.04 14.63 18.57
C LEU A 17 27.48 13.34 17.94
N THR A 18 26.93 12.50 18.79
CA THR A 18 26.11 11.37 18.31
C THR A 18 24.87 11.98 17.65
N VAL A 19 24.89 12.09 16.34
CA VAL A 19 23.69 12.37 15.55
C VAL A 19 22.78 11.15 15.72
N GLN A 20 21.81 11.27 16.60
CA GLN A 20 20.77 10.27 16.76
C GLN A 20 19.89 10.36 15.51
N ALA A 21 19.91 9.34 14.67
CA ALA A 21 19.04 9.29 13.50
C ALA A 21 17.58 9.46 13.98
N SER A 22 16.90 10.46 13.43
CA SER A 22 15.50 10.68 13.77
C SER A 22 14.66 9.57 13.14
N THR A 23 13.69 9.05 13.90
CA THR A 23 12.78 8.02 13.42
C THR A 23 11.47 8.64 12.92
N LEU A 24 11.00 8.20 11.75
CA LEU A 24 9.68 8.48 11.23
C LEU A 24 8.84 7.21 11.29
N ARG A 25 7.73 7.27 12.01
CA ARG A 25 6.81 6.13 12.08
C ARG A 25 5.78 6.21 10.96
N TYR A 26 5.52 5.08 10.30
CA TYR A 26 4.49 5.00 9.29
C TYR A 26 3.31 4.13 9.73
N ALA A 27 2.11 4.58 9.36
CA ALA A 27 0.87 3.90 9.67
C ALA A 27 0.80 2.54 8.96
N VAL A 28 0.38 1.51 9.69
CA VAL A 28 0.08 0.19 9.17
C VAL A 28 -1.32 -0.21 9.64
N THR A 29 -2.10 -0.83 8.76
CA THR A 29 -3.42 -1.36 9.10
C THR A 29 -3.36 -2.86 9.39
N ASN A 30 -4.28 -3.34 10.23
CA ASN A 30 -4.48 -4.77 10.49
C ASN A 30 -5.46 -5.42 9.50
N GLU A 31 -5.63 -4.81 8.33
CA GLU A 31 -6.41 -5.30 7.20
C GLU A 31 -5.51 -5.43 5.98
N SER A 32 -5.71 -6.48 5.20
CA SER A 32 -4.95 -6.72 3.97
C SER A 32 -5.57 -6.01 2.78
N TRP A 33 -4.71 -5.46 1.93
CA TRP A 33 -4.97 -5.04 0.55
C TRP A 33 -3.94 -5.74 -0.35
N GLU A 34 -4.17 -7.02 -0.58
CA GLU A 34 -3.20 -7.90 -1.26
C GLU A 34 -3.10 -7.58 -2.76
N PRO A 35 -1.89 -7.53 -3.34
CA PRO A 35 -0.56 -7.76 -2.76
C PRO A 35 0.13 -6.51 -2.23
N TYR A 36 -0.53 -5.38 -2.16
CA TYR A 36 0.05 -4.11 -1.71
C TYR A 36 0.44 -4.18 -0.23
N TRP A 37 -0.51 -4.49 0.64
CA TRP A 37 -0.32 -4.80 2.05
C TRP A 37 -0.87 -6.18 2.37
N ILE A 38 -0.05 -7.05 2.92
CA ILE A 38 -0.43 -8.39 3.35
C ILE A 38 -0.24 -8.48 4.86
N PHE A 39 -1.34 -8.56 5.59
CA PHE A 39 -1.34 -8.74 7.03
C PHE A 39 -1.70 -10.18 7.36
N ARG A 40 -0.75 -10.94 7.92
CA ARG A 40 -0.92 -12.33 8.35
C ARG A 40 -0.15 -12.59 9.64
N ASP A 41 -0.77 -13.26 10.60
CA ASP A 41 -0.14 -13.65 11.85
C ASP A 41 0.57 -12.50 12.59
N GLY A 42 -0.05 -11.32 12.57
CA GLY A 42 0.52 -10.10 13.18
C GLY A 42 1.67 -9.47 12.40
N GLN A 43 2.05 -10.03 11.25
CA GLN A 43 3.12 -9.55 10.40
C GLN A 43 2.59 -8.82 9.17
N VAL A 44 3.33 -7.80 8.75
CA VAL A 44 3.04 -7.01 7.56
C VAL A 44 4.10 -7.26 6.50
N SER A 45 3.65 -7.54 5.29
CA SER A 45 4.48 -7.74 4.09
C SER A 45 3.77 -7.15 2.86
N GLY A 46 4.27 -7.42 1.67
CA GLY A 46 3.67 -6.94 0.44
C GLY A 46 4.48 -5.84 -0.25
N ILE A 47 4.00 -5.42 -1.41
CA ILE A 47 4.68 -4.43 -2.26
C ILE A 47 5.05 -3.16 -1.48
N LEU A 48 4.11 -2.61 -0.73
CA LEU A 48 4.30 -1.32 -0.04
C LEU A 48 5.21 -1.46 1.19
N SER A 49 5.18 -2.62 1.87
CA SER A 49 6.13 -2.93 2.93
C SER A 49 7.57 -2.95 2.39
N ASP A 50 7.79 -3.64 1.26
CA ASP A 50 9.10 -3.72 0.62
C ASP A 50 9.56 -2.36 0.08
N VAL A 51 8.62 -1.53 -0.40
CA VAL A 51 8.90 -0.15 -0.81
C VAL A 51 9.35 0.70 0.37
N MET A 52 8.66 0.61 1.52
CA MET A 52 9.06 1.36 2.71
C MET A 52 10.46 0.95 3.19
N GLN A 53 10.81 -0.34 3.13
CA GLN A 53 12.16 -0.82 3.42
C GLN A 53 13.19 -0.28 2.42
N ALA A 54 12.87 -0.24 1.12
CA ALA A 54 13.76 0.31 0.11
C ALA A 54 13.98 1.82 0.31
N LEU A 55 12.95 2.57 0.69
CA LEU A 55 13.05 4.00 1.00
C LEU A 55 13.87 4.25 2.26
N ASP A 56 13.74 3.41 3.30
CA ASP A 56 14.52 3.49 4.52
C ASP A 56 16.03 3.51 4.22
N THR A 57 16.49 2.66 3.30
CA THR A 57 17.90 2.61 2.88
C THR A 57 18.38 3.85 2.13
N GLN A 58 17.47 4.71 1.68
CA GLN A 58 17.77 5.90 0.87
C GLN A 58 17.69 7.20 1.67
N LEU A 59 17.24 7.16 2.92
CA LEU A 59 17.01 8.29 3.78
C LEU A 59 18.03 8.34 4.92
N GLU A 60 18.28 9.53 5.46
CA GLU A 60 19.13 9.73 6.65
C GLU A 60 18.36 9.54 7.97
N VAL A 61 17.08 9.22 7.87
CA VAL A 61 16.18 8.92 8.99
C VAL A 61 15.74 7.48 8.90
N THR A 62 15.41 6.86 10.02
CA THR A 62 14.87 5.50 10.06
C THR A 62 13.36 5.52 9.86
N LEU A 63 12.85 4.68 8.94
CA LEU A 63 11.42 4.45 8.76
C LEU A 63 10.98 3.23 9.58
N GLU A 64 10.10 3.43 10.54
CA GLU A 64 9.60 2.38 11.42
C GLU A 64 8.11 2.14 11.23
N ALA A 65 7.72 0.88 11.03
CA ALA A 65 6.31 0.50 11.00
C ALA A 65 5.68 0.69 12.38
N ASP A 66 4.53 1.36 12.44
CA ASP A 66 3.72 1.37 13.67
C ASP A 66 3.08 0.00 13.91
N THR A 67 2.65 -0.26 15.13
CA THR A 67 1.84 -1.43 15.43
C THR A 67 0.56 -1.42 14.57
N PRO A 68 0.22 -2.53 13.90
CA PRO A 68 -0.96 -2.58 13.03
C PRO A 68 -2.24 -2.19 13.75
N GLN A 69 -3.01 -1.28 13.18
CA GLN A 69 -4.21 -0.71 13.75
C GLN A 69 -5.42 -0.89 12.82
N PRO A 70 -6.65 -0.89 13.34
CA PRO A 70 -7.84 -0.70 12.51
C PRO A 70 -7.72 0.57 11.65
N PRO A 71 -8.17 0.57 10.37
CA PRO A 71 -7.93 1.69 9.43
C PRO A 71 -8.29 3.07 9.95
N LEU A 72 -9.44 3.23 10.60
CA LEU A 72 -9.87 4.52 11.15
C LEU A 72 -8.97 4.99 12.31
N ARG A 73 -8.39 4.06 13.08
CA ARG A 73 -7.44 4.39 14.14
C ARG A 73 -6.09 4.80 13.56
N ALA A 74 -5.61 4.10 12.54
CA ALA A 74 -4.39 4.46 11.82
C ALA A 74 -4.50 5.89 11.24
N GLN A 75 -5.63 6.23 10.61
CA GLN A 75 -5.90 7.59 10.12
C GLN A 75 -5.96 8.63 11.25
N LYS A 76 -6.55 8.28 12.39
CA LYS A 76 -6.56 9.16 13.59
C LYS A 76 -5.14 9.40 14.08
N TYR A 77 -4.30 8.35 14.18
CA TYR A 77 -2.91 8.48 14.62
C TYR A 77 -2.09 9.37 13.69
N PHE A 78 -2.32 9.26 12.38
CA PHE A 78 -1.71 10.18 11.42
C PHE A 78 -2.16 11.63 11.66
N ARG A 79 -3.47 11.88 11.77
CA ARG A 79 -4.01 13.22 11.98
C ARG A 79 -3.47 13.87 13.27
N GLU A 80 -3.22 13.08 14.31
CA GLU A 80 -2.67 13.52 15.59
C GLU A 80 -1.13 13.61 15.59
N GLY A 81 -0.46 13.25 14.47
CA GLY A 81 1.01 13.25 14.35
C GLY A 81 1.71 12.16 15.14
N LEU A 82 0.98 11.17 15.67
CA LEU A 82 1.54 10.00 16.37
C LEU A 82 2.30 9.07 15.41
N VAL A 83 1.87 9.03 14.16
CA VAL A 83 2.62 8.51 13.02
C VAL A 83 2.77 9.62 12.00
N GLN A 84 3.90 9.66 11.29
CA GLN A 84 4.24 10.77 10.40
C GLN A 84 4.06 10.45 8.93
N LEU A 85 3.93 9.16 8.59
CA LEU A 85 3.77 8.71 7.21
C LEU A 85 2.55 7.77 7.09
N GLU A 86 1.90 7.81 5.95
CA GLU A 86 0.95 6.79 5.50
C GLU A 86 1.30 6.41 4.06
N CYS A 87 1.72 5.18 3.86
CA CYS A 87 1.98 4.64 2.52
C CYS A 87 0.93 3.59 2.17
N CYS A 88 0.36 3.55 1.02
CA CYS A 88 0.42 4.56 -0.03
C CYS A 88 -1.02 4.72 -0.49
N VAL A 89 -1.45 5.92 -0.63
CA VAL A 89 -2.86 6.22 -0.84
C VAL A 89 -3.01 7.30 -1.94
N ASP A 90 -4.17 7.32 -2.57
CA ASP A 90 -4.55 8.40 -3.45
C ASP A 90 -5.07 9.61 -2.64
N ILE A 91 -4.83 10.81 -3.15
CA ILE A 91 -5.27 12.07 -2.54
C ILE A 91 -6.80 12.07 -2.37
N GLU A 92 -7.52 11.56 -3.36
CA GLU A 92 -8.98 11.51 -3.37
C GLU A 92 -9.56 10.58 -2.27
N TRP A 93 -8.75 9.71 -1.67
CA TRP A 93 -9.18 8.85 -0.57
C TRP A 93 -9.06 9.53 0.80
N ARG A 94 -8.52 10.76 0.86
CA ARG A 94 -8.23 11.49 2.11
C ARG A 94 -8.75 12.92 2.05
N THR A 95 -10.03 13.07 1.72
CA THR A 95 -10.70 14.36 1.49
C THR A 95 -11.31 14.99 2.74
N ASP A 96 -11.31 14.30 3.88
CA ASP A 96 -11.75 14.87 5.16
C ASP A 96 -10.93 16.13 5.48
N PRO A 97 -11.56 17.30 5.77
CA PRO A 97 -10.86 18.57 5.98
C PRO A 97 -9.78 18.53 7.06
N GLU A 98 -9.99 17.75 8.15
CA GLU A 98 -9.01 17.64 9.22
C GLU A 98 -7.82 16.76 8.82
N GLN A 99 -8.02 15.82 7.88
CA GLN A 99 -6.95 15.06 7.27
C GLN A 99 -6.13 15.93 6.30
N VAL A 100 -6.82 16.71 5.46
CA VAL A 100 -6.19 17.57 4.44
C VAL A 100 -5.26 18.61 5.09
N LYS A 101 -5.69 19.25 6.17
CA LYS A 101 -4.92 20.29 6.88
C LYS A 101 -3.52 19.84 7.32
N VAL A 102 -3.35 18.57 7.64
CA VAL A 102 -2.09 18.02 8.16
C VAL A 102 -1.33 17.19 7.14
N SER A 103 -1.81 17.13 5.90
CA SER A 103 -1.24 16.29 4.85
C SER A 103 -0.36 17.06 3.90
N LEU A 104 0.85 16.54 3.67
CA LEU A 104 1.70 16.83 2.54
C LEU A 104 1.81 15.56 1.70
N TRP A 105 2.00 15.70 0.40
CA TRP A 105 1.96 14.58 -0.53
C TRP A 105 3.27 14.46 -1.29
N SER A 106 3.82 13.25 -1.31
CA SER A 106 4.98 12.96 -2.15
C SER A 106 4.64 13.01 -3.64
N ASP A 107 5.67 12.98 -4.48
CA ASP A 107 5.51 12.61 -5.87
C ASP A 107 4.85 11.23 -5.98
N PRO A 108 4.17 10.90 -7.10
CA PRO A 108 3.57 9.59 -7.31
C PRO A 108 4.63 8.49 -7.19
N LEU A 109 4.33 7.48 -6.39
CA LEU A 109 5.17 6.29 -6.26
C LEU A 109 4.85 5.28 -7.37
N MET A 110 3.58 4.91 -7.50
CA MET A 110 3.07 3.97 -8.49
C MET A 110 1.60 4.24 -8.79
N SER A 111 1.08 3.64 -9.88
CA SER A 111 -0.34 3.73 -10.21
C SER A 111 -1.08 2.47 -9.79
N SER A 112 -2.35 2.63 -9.45
CA SER A 112 -3.35 1.59 -9.24
C SER A 112 -4.46 1.75 -10.26
N GLU A 113 -5.00 0.64 -10.78
CA GLU A 113 -6.13 0.64 -11.71
C GLU A 113 -7.29 -0.16 -11.13
N GLU A 114 -8.40 0.50 -10.87
CA GLU A 114 -9.64 -0.19 -10.52
C GLU A 114 -10.38 -0.63 -11.77
N VAL A 115 -10.85 -1.86 -11.78
CA VAL A 115 -11.66 -2.46 -12.86
C VAL A 115 -13.04 -2.81 -12.34
N ILE A 116 -14.03 -2.76 -13.23
CA ILE A 116 -15.35 -3.30 -12.93
C ILE A 116 -15.31 -4.82 -13.13
N ILE A 117 -16.00 -5.55 -12.27
CA ILE A 117 -16.13 -7.00 -12.35
C ILE A 117 -17.60 -7.38 -12.33
N PHE A 118 -17.98 -8.44 -13.07
CA PHE A 118 -19.34 -8.87 -13.26
C PHE A 118 -19.56 -10.32 -12.88
N PRO A 119 -20.78 -10.69 -12.47
CA PRO A 119 -21.21 -12.08 -12.50
C PRO A 119 -21.16 -12.62 -13.94
N PRO A 120 -20.89 -13.91 -14.15
CA PRO A 120 -20.81 -14.49 -15.48
C PRO A 120 -22.06 -14.25 -16.32
N GLY A 121 -21.88 -13.76 -17.53
CA GLY A 121 -22.96 -13.51 -18.48
C GLY A 121 -23.92 -12.36 -18.08
N ARG A 122 -23.57 -11.53 -17.11
CA ARG A 122 -24.42 -10.42 -16.64
C ARG A 122 -23.76 -9.05 -16.82
N GLN A 123 -22.87 -8.93 -17.78
CA GLN A 123 -22.24 -7.65 -18.10
C GLN A 123 -23.28 -6.64 -18.60
N PHE A 124 -23.12 -5.40 -18.22
CA PHE A 124 -23.83 -4.26 -18.80
C PHE A 124 -22.83 -3.30 -19.46
N ALA A 125 -23.32 -2.43 -20.34
CA ALA A 125 -22.49 -1.44 -20.98
C ALA A 125 -21.96 -0.44 -19.94
N PHE A 126 -20.63 -0.30 -19.89
CA PHE A 126 -19.93 0.63 -18.99
C PHE A 126 -18.86 1.39 -19.78
N ALA A 127 -18.93 2.71 -19.77
CA ALA A 127 -17.96 3.60 -20.39
C ALA A 127 -17.52 4.72 -19.45
N LYS A 128 -18.33 5.09 -18.46
CA LYS A 128 -18.08 6.18 -17.50
C LYS A 128 -18.78 5.91 -16.16
N LEU A 129 -18.33 6.57 -15.11
CA LEU A 129 -18.85 6.37 -13.75
C LEU A 129 -20.36 6.59 -13.59
N GLN A 130 -20.93 7.52 -14.40
CA GLN A 130 -22.37 7.78 -14.41
C GLN A 130 -23.21 6.57 -14.87
N ASP A 131 -22.61 5.62 -15.61
CA ASP A 131 -23.31 4.40 -16.07
C ASP A 131 -23.62 3.45 -14.90
N LEU A 132 -23.04 3.72 -13.72
CA LEU A 132 -23.35 3.02 -12.47
C LEU A 132 -24.60 3.56 -11.77
N GLN A 133 -25.26 4.59 -12.33
CA GLN A 133 -26.42 5.22 -11.70
C GLN A 133 -27.54 4.22 -11.42
N GLY A 134 -27.93 4.14 -10.13
CA GLY A 134 -29.00 3.27 -9.67
C GLY A 134 -28.66 1.78 -9.57
N ARG A 135 -27.42 1.39 -9.85
CA ARG A 135 -26.95 -0.01 -9.75
C ARG A 135 -26.48 -0.36 -8.36
N THR A 136 -26.47 -1.66 -8.07
CA THR A 136 -25.88 -2.21 -6.83
C THR A 136 -24.45 -2.68 -7.13
N ILE A 137 -23.47 -2.10 -6.45
CA ILE A 137 -22.05 -2.39 -6.65
C ILE A 137 -21.46 -2.99 -5.37
N SER A 138 -20.84 -4.16 -5.49
CA SER A 138 -20.10 -4.79 -4.41
C SER A 138 -18.80 -4.04 -4.16
N THR A 139 -18.56 -3.71 -2.90
CA THR A 139 -17.44 -2.89 -2.42
C THR A 139 -16.87 -3.50 -1.14
N VAL A 140 -15.71 -3.05 -0.72
CA VAL A 140 -15.14 -3.39 0.59
C VAL A 140 -15.48 -2.27 1.58
N ARG A 141 -15.91 -2.66 2.78
CA ARG A 141 -16.26 -1.72 3.84
C ARG A 141 -15.07 -0.85 4.22
N GLY A 142 -15.29 0.45 4.30
CA GLY A 142 -14.26 1.43 4.67
C GLY A 142 -13.36 1.87 3.52
N TYR A 143 -13.45 1.24 2.33
CA TYR A 143 -12.71 1.70 1.16
C TYR A 143 -13.45 2.84 0.44
N GLY A 144 -12.68 3.80 -0.08
CA GLY A 144 -13.17 4.82 -1.00
C GLY A 144 -13.25 4.28 -2.42
N TYR A 145 -14.27 4.70 -3.17
CA TYR A 145 -14.44 4.33 -4.59
C TYR A 145 -14.83 5.55 -5.41
N ALA A 146 -14.19 5.73 -6.55
CA ALA A 146 -14.59 6.76 -7.50
C ALA A 146 -16.04 6.53 -7.96
N GLY A 147 -16.83 7.60 -8.01
CA GLY A 147 -18.24 7.53 -8.46
C GLY A 147 -19.20 6.89 -7.45
N SER A 148 -18.82 6.75 -6.18
CA SER A 148 -19.68 6.16 -5.13
C SER A 148 -21.03 6.88 -4.95
N GLN A 149 -21.15 8.12 -5.40
CA GLN A 149 -22.40 8.88 -5.42
C GLN A 149 -23.41 8.38 -6.46
N TYR A 150 -22.99 7.57 -7.42
CA TYR A 150 -23.85 7.06 -8.52
C TYR A 150 -24.48 5.71 -8.21
N PHE A 151 -23.98 4.94 -7.25
CA PHE A 151 -24.44 3.56 -7.03
C PHE A 151 -24.76 3.26 -5.57
N ALA A 152 -25.58 2.24 -5.36
CA ALA A 152 -25.82 1.68 -4.05
C ALA A 152 -24.71 0.66 -3.70
N ARG A 153 -24.07 0.84 -2.54
CA ARG A 153 -23.00 -0.03 -2.08
C ARG A 153 -23.54 -1.31 -1.46
N VAL A 154 -22.92 -2.44 -1.80
CA VAL A 154 -23.07 -3.73 -1.11
C VAL A 154 -21.72 -4.06 -0.48
N ASP A 155 -21.55 -3.59 0.77
CA ASP A 155 -20.27 -3.69 1.47
C ASP A 155 -19.97 -5.10 1.97
N SER A 156 -18.84 -5.61 1.58
CA SER A 156 -18.23 -6.86 2.04
C SER A 156 -17.13 -6.58 3.09
N PRO A 157 -16.81 -7.53 3.97
CA PRO A 157 -15.77 -7.33 4.99
C PRO A 157 -14.34 -7.27 4.40
N ASN A 158 -14.10 -7.88 3.25
CA ASN A 158 -12.82 -7.92 2.54
C ASN A 158 -13.02 -8.25 1.05
N SER A 159 -11.96 -8.17 0.26
CA SER A 159 -12.01 -8.38 -1.19
C SER A 159 -12.40 -9.81 -1.58
N THR A 160 -11.99 -10.83 -0.82
CA THR A 160 -12.42 -12.22 -1.06
C THR A 160 -13.95 -12.35 -0.94
N ALA A 161 -14.53 -11.78 0.11
CA ALA A 161 -15.98 -11.78 0.29
C ALA A 161 -16.70 -10.93 -0.79
N GLN A 162 -16.07 -9.85 -1.24
CA GLN A 162 -16.55 -9.03 -2.36
C GLN A 162 -16.62 -9.85 -3.66
N LEU A 163 -15.55 -10.57 -4.01
CA LEU A 163 -15.52 -11.42 -5.20
C LEU A 163 -16.62 -12.49 -5.16
N ASN A 164 -16.79 -13.13 -4.00
CA ASN A 164 -17.88 -14.10 -3.79
C ASN A 164 -19.26 -13.46 -3.93
N SER A 165 -19.45 -12.25 -3.41
CA SER A 165 -20.71 -11.50 -3.53
C SER A 165 -21.07 -11.24 -4.99
N VAL A 166 -20.09 -10.81 -5.80
CA VAL A 166 -20.28 -10.62 -7.26
C VAL A 166 -20.58 -11.94 -7.95
N ALA A 167 -19.76 -12.98 -7.75
CA ALA A 167 -19.93 -14.27 -8.41
C ALA A 167 -21.29 -14.91 -8.13
N LEU A 168 -21.84 -14.72 -6.94
CA LEU A 168 -23.16 -15.18 -6.53
C LEU A 168 -24.30 -14.26 -7.00
N GLY A 169 -24.00 -13.17 -7.70
CA GLY A 169 -24.99 -12.21 -8.19
C GLY A 169 -25.73 -11.44 -7.08
N ARG A 170 -25.10 -11.27 -5.91
CA ARG A 170 -25.64 -10.46 -4.79
C ARG A 170 -25.54 -8.96 -5.05
N ALA A 171 -24.68 -8.57 -6.00
CA ALA A 171 -24.59 -7.25 -6.59
C ALA A 171 -24.52 -7.39 -8.11
N GLU A 172 -24.91 -6.34 -8.83
CA GLU A 172 -24.88 -6.34 -10.30
C GLU A 172 -23.46 -6.32 -10.85
N ALA A 173 -22.53 -5.70 -10.12
CA ALA A 173 -21.10 -5.65 -10.43
C ALA A 173 -20.29 -5.43 -9.14
N GLY A 174 -18.98 -5.39 -9.26
CA GLY A 174 -18.06 -4.95 -8.21
C GLY A 174 -16.98 -4.07 -8.80
N ILE A 175 -16.27 -3.34 -7.95
CA ILE A 175 -15.08 -2.55 -8.33
C ILE A 175 -13.93 -3.05 -7.47
N ILE A 176 -12.83 -3.42 -8.11
CA ILE A 176 -11.64 -3.94 -7.44
C ILE A 176 -10.37 -3.49 -8.18
N ASP A 177 -9.27 -3.32 -7.44
CA ASP A 177 -7.97 -3.09 -8.08
C ASP A 177 -7.57 -4.28 -8.97
N ARG A 178 -7.03 -3.98 -10.15
CA ARG A 178 -6.67 -5.01 -11.16
C ARG A 178 -5.59 -5.95 -10.65
N LEU A 179 -4.59 -5.41 -9.95
CA LEU A 179 -3.48 -6.20 -9.43
C LEU A 179 -3.95 -7.08 -8.27
N GLU A 180 -4.79 -6.54 -7.39
CA GLU A 180 -5.43 -7.30 -6.32
C GLU A 180 -6.27 -8.44 -6.87
N LEU A 181 -7.10 -8.17 -7.87
CA LEU A 181 -7.90 -9.22 -8.55
C LEU A 181 -7.01 -10.34 -9.07
N ALA A 182 -5.96 -10.00 -9.83
CA ALA A 182 -5.04 -10.98 -10.39
C ALA A 182 -4.34 -11.79 -9.29
N TYR A 183 -3.89 -11.13 -8.23
CA TYR A 183 -3.24 -11.79 -7.09
C TYR A 183 -4.18 -12.74 -6.36
N LEU A 184 -5.39 -12.30 -6.04
CA LEU A 184 -6.39 -13.12 -5.34
C LEU A 184 -6.78 -14.35 -6.16
N LEU A 185 -7.00 -14.20 -7.46
CA LEU A 185 -7.32 -15.33 -8.35
C LEU A 185 -6.18 -16.34 -8.45
N ALA A 186 -4.92 -15.89 -8.36
CA ALA A 186 -3.74 -16.76 -8.43
C ALA A 186 -3.42 -17.42 -7.08
N SER A 187 -3.62 -16.71 -5.95
CA SER A 187 -3.18 -17.13 -4.62
C SER A 187 -4.26 -17.85 -3.81
N HIS A 188 -5.53 -17.71 -4.22
CA HIS A 188 -6.69 -18.28 -3.55
C HIS A 188 -7.46 -19.21 -4.50
N PRO A 189 -7.05 -20.51 -4.59
CA PRO A 189 -7.68 -21.47 -5.51
C PRO A 189 -9.19 -21.64 -5.29
N GLU A 190 -9.65 -21.39 -4.06
CA GLU A 190 -11.08 -21.40 -3.71
C GLU A 190 -11.86 -20.25 -4.37
N ILE A 191 -11.19 -19.14 -4.72
CA ILE A 191 -11.78 -18.01 -5.45
C ILE A 191 -11.59 -18.20 -6.95
N GLY A 192 -10.38 -18.55 -7.40
CA GLY A 192 -10.03 -18.76 -8.81
C GLY A 192 -10.42 -20.14 -9.37
N GLY A 193 -10.86 -21.07 -8.52
CA GLY A 193 -11.28 -22.41 -8.89
C GLY A 193 -12.65 -22.44 -9.59
N ARG A 194 -13.19 -23.67 -9.83
CA ARG A 194 -14.46 -23.86 -10.57
C ARG A 194 -15.68 -23.19 -9.93
N ALA A 195 -15.60 -22.76 -8.66
CA ALA A 195 -16.72 -22.27 -7.88
C ALA A 195 -17.00 -20.77 -8.07
N VAL A 196 -15.99 -19.95 -8.31
CA VAL A 196 -16.14 -18.50 -8.44
C VAL A 196 -15.73 -18.05 -9.83
N LYS A 197 -16.71 -17.82 -10.69
CA LYS A 197 -16.47 -17.23 -12.01
C LYS A 197 -16.79 -15.75 -11.97
N ILE A 198 -15.84 -14.93 -12.40
CA ILE A 198 -15.98 -13.48 -12.49
C ILE A 198 -15.51 -13.07 -13.89
N GLU A 199 -16.20 -12.11 -14.47
CA GLU A 199 -15.82 -11.50 -15.73
C GLU A 199 -15.27 -10.10 -15.47
N GLN A 200 -14.02 -9.87 -15.85
CA GLN A 200 -13.41 -8.55 -15.75
C GLN A 200 -13.87 -7.67 -16.91
N GLY A 201 -14.29 -6.47 -16.57
CA GLY A 201 -14.65 -5.42 -17.53
C GLY A 201 -13.56 -4.33 -17.64
N PRO A 202 -13.92 -3.16 -18.17
CA PRO A 202 -13.00 -2.06 -18.39
C PRO A 202 -12.53 -1.41 -17.08
N VAL A 203 -11.53 -0.51 -17.22
CA VAL A 203 -11.03 0.33 -16.12
C VAL A 203 -12.09 1.34 -15.73
N VAL A 204 -12.35 1.40 -14.44
CA VAL A 204 -13.28 2.35 -13.79
C VAL A 204 -12.56 3.63 -13.39
N ASN A 205 -11.38 3.47 -12.81
CA ASN A 205 -10.58 4.56 -12.24
C ASN A 205 -9.09 4.23 -12.31
N ARG A 206 -8.26 5.28 -12.32
CA ARG A 206 -6.82 5.22 -12.12
C ARG A 206 -6.45 6.14 -10.99
N SER A 207 -5.73 5.61 -10.02
CA SER A 207 -5.26 6.31 -8.84
C SER A 207 -3.74 6.41 -8.86
N GLU A 208 -3.21 7.50 -8.35
CA GLU A 208 -1.78 7.68 -8.12
C GLU A 208 -1.47 7.48 -6.64
N LEU A 209 -0.86 6.35 -6.33
CA LEU A 209 -0.46 6.04 -4.96
C LEU A 209 0.74 6.89 -4.56
N ARG A 210 0.57 7.64 -3.49
CA ARG A 210 1.56 8.57 -2.93
C ARG A 210 1.78 8.27 -1.46
N ILE A 211 2.94 8.65 -0.94
CA ILE A 211 3.16 8.68 0.50
C ILE A 211 2.59 10.00 1.03
N ARG A 212 1.70 9.89 2.02
CA ARG A 212 1.20 11.03 2.76
C ARG A 212 2.14 11.29 3.94
N LEU A 213 2.64 12.51 4.04
CA LEU A 213 3.54 13.00 5.08
C LEU A 213 2.78 13.96 5.99
N HIS A 214 2.89 13.80 7.29
CA HIS A 214 2.31 14.73 8.25
C HIS A 214 3.08 16.08 8.20
N SER A 215 2.35 17.19 8.23
CA SER A 215 2.88 18.55 8.08
C SER A 215 3.92 18.92 9.14
N SER A 216 3.93 18.27 10.30
CA SER A 216 4.98 18.45 11.32
C SER A 216 6.38 18.00 10.88
N ARG A 217 6.49 17.31 9.75
CA ARG A 217 7.75 16.80 9.19
C ARG A 217 7.95 17.28 7.74
N ALA A 218 7.49 18.49 7.45
CA ALA A 218 7.55 19.09 6.12
C ALA A 218 8.96 19.08 5.50
N GLU A 219 10.00 19.18 6.32
CA GLU A 219 11.40 19.10 5.92
C GLU A 219 11.76 17.79 5.21
N MET A 220 11.00 16.72 5.47
CA MET A 220 11.23 15.41 4.88
C MET A 220 10.63 15.23 3.49
N LEU A 221 9.80 16.16 3.00
CA LEU A 221 9.13 16.00 1.72
C LEU A 221 10.10 15.90 0.54
N GLN A 222 11.10 16.79 0.49
CA GLN A 222 12.10 16.79 -0.58
C GLN A 222 13.04 15.56 -0.50
N PRO A 223 13.62 15.18 0.66
CA PRO A 223 14.35 13.93 0.80
C PRO A 223 13.54 12.70 0.37
N LEU A 224 12.25 12.62 0.75
CA LEU A 224 11.36 11.52 0.39
C LEU A 224 11.14 11.44 -1.13
N ASN A 225 10.86 12.58 -1.79
CA ASN A 225 10.70 12.63 -3.26
C ASN A 225 11.99 12.23 -3.97
N ALA A 226 13.15 12.67 -3.49
CA ALA A 226 14.44 12.24 -4.03
C ALA A 226 14.68 10.73 -3.87
N ALA A 227 14.28 10.13 -2.74
CA ALA A 227 14.37 8.69 -2.50
C ALA A 227 13.43 7.92 -3.45
N ILE A 228 12.18 8.37 -3.62
CA ILE A 228 11.22 7.80 -4.59
C ILE A 228 11.80 7.85 -6.01
N ALA A 229 12.35 8.98 -6.42
CA ALA A 229 12.96 9.11 -7.74
C ALA A 229 14.11 8.11 -7.94
N ARG A 230 14.97 7.88 -6.93
CA ARG A 230 16.08 6.91 -7.00
C ARG A 230 15.58 5.49 -7.18
N ILE A 231 14.67 4.99 -6.32
CA ILE A 231 14.17 3.60 -6.40
C ILE A 231 13.37 3.33 -7.69
N ARG A 232 12.84 4.39 -8.33
CA ARG A 232 12.21 4.29 -9.66
C ARG A 232 13.27 4.20 -10.75
N ALA A 233 14.29 5.06 -10.72
CA ALA A 233 15.32 5.16 -11.74
C ALA A 233 16.24 3.95 -11.79
N ASP A 234 16.58 3.35 -10.64
CA ASP A 234 17.45 2.18 -10.54
C ASP A 234 16.73 0.84 -10.74
N GLY A 235 15.42 0.86 -10.94
CA GLY A 235 14.60 -0.32 -11.16
C GLY A 235 14.21 -1.08 -9.89
N THR A 236 14.55 -0.61 -8.71
CA THR A 236 14.21 -1.24 -7.42
C THR A 236 12.69 -1.40 -7.28
N LEU A 237 11.91 -0.35 -7.56
CA LEU A 237 10.45 -0.41 -7.52
C LEU A 237 9.89 -1.48 -8.48
N SER A 238 10.39 -1.52 -9.70
CA SER A 238 9.96 -2.53 -10.70
C SER A 238 10.24 -3.95 -10.23
N LYS A 239 11.40 -4.21 -9.63
CA LYS A 239 11.77 -5.53 -9.08
C LYS A 239 10.88 -5.92 -7.91
N ILE A 240 10.52 -4.95 -7.04
CA ILE A 240 9.59 -5.18 -5.94
C ILE A 240 8.23 -5.62 -6.51
N VAL A 241 7.64 -4.85 -7.41
CA VAL A 241 6.34 -5.17 -8.01
C VAL A 241 6.37 -6.54 -8.70
N GLN A 242 7.42 -6.85 -9.47
CA GLN A 242 7.57 -8.13 -10.17
C GLN A 242 7.52 -9.34 -9.24
N ARG A 243 8.06 -9.26 -8.03
CA ARG A 243 8.01 -10.37 -7.06
C ARG A 243 6.59 -10.81 -6.71
N TYR A 244 5.65 -9.89 -6.72
CA TYR A 244 4.25 -10.13 -6.34
C TYR A 244 3.32 -10.33 -7.55
N THR A 245 3.78 -10.04 -8.76
CA THR A 245 2.97 -10.12 -9.99
C THR A 245 3.34 -11.29 -10.89
N GLN A 246 4.52 -11.89 -10.68
CA GLN A 246 4.89 -13.09 -11.43
C GLN A 246 4.18 -14.32 -10.84
N PRO A 247 3.62 -15.21 -11.67
CA PRO A 247 3.08 -16.47 -11.18
C PRO A 247 4.19 -17.21 -10.42
N VAL A 248 3.89 -17.64 -9.19
CA VAL A 248 4.79 -18.49 -8.40
C VAL A 248 5.09 -19.71 -9.25
N ARG A 249 6.31 -19.80 -9.81
CA ARG A 249 6.76 -21.03 -10.45
C ARG A 249 6.77 -22.08 -9.36
N PRO A 250 6.06 -23.21 -9.51
CA PRO A 250 6.18 -24.31 -8.57
C PRO A 250 7.67 -24.64 -8.46
N GLN A 251 8.24 -24.54 -7.27
CA GLN A 251 9.57 -25.06 -7.04
C GLN A 251 9.47 -26.57 -7.30
N LEU A 252 10.00 -27.00 -8.45
CA LEU A 252 10.19 -28.42 -8.71
C LEU A 252 11.11 -28.94 -7.61
N ASN A 253 10.53 -29.71 -6.71
CA ASN A 253 11.25 -30.32 -5.60
C ASN A 253 12.30 -31.28 -6.22
N PRO A 254 13.62 -31.02 -6.14
CA PRO A 254 14.63 -31.83 -6.81
C PRO A 254 14.65 -33.30 -6.31
N SER A 255 14.00 -33.58 -5.19
CA SER A 255 13.93 -34.91 -4.58
C SER A 255 12.96 -35.88 -5.23
N ALA A 256 12.10 -35.44 -6.19
CA ALA A 256 11.13 -36.32 -6.85
C ALA A 256 11.71 -37.10 -8.08
N ILE A 257 12.94 -36.80 -8.50
CA ILE A 257 13.53 -37.44 -9.69
C ILE A 257 14.35 -38.70 -9.34
N SER A 258 14.55 -39.00 -8.07
CA SER A 258 15.45 -40.10 -7.65
C SER A 258 14.77 -41.45 -7.42
N SER A 259 13.49 -41.63 -7.63
CA SER A 259 12.79 -42.89 -7.32
C SER A 259 12.18 -43.67 -8.51
N SER A 260 12.57 -43.34 -9.76
CA SER A 260 12.06 -44.06 -10.94
C SER A 260 13.14 -44.83 -11.72
N ASN A 261 14.14 -45.37 -11.05
CA ASN A 261 15.06 -46.36 -11.63
C ASN A 261 15.43 -47.38 -10.57
N ARG A 262 14.54 -48.35 -10.32
CA ARG A 262 14.86 -49.69 -9.84
C ARG A 262 13.76 -50.66 -10.29
#